data_f3af4e5752f8743451149894fb63e993
#
_entry.id   f3af4e5752f8743451149894fb63e993
#
_cell.length_a   1.000
_cell.length_b   1.000
_cell.length_c   1.000
_cell.angle_alpha   90.00
_cell.angle_beta   90.00
_cell.angle_gamma   90.00
#
_symmetry.space_group_name_H-M   'P 1'
#
loop_
_entity.id
_entity.type
_entity.pdbx_description
1 polymer ?
#
loop_
_entity_poly.entity_id
_entity_poly.type
_entity_poly.pdbx_seq_one_letter_code
_entity_poly.pdbx_strand_id
1 'polypeptide(L)'
;MAKPGRTQKQIAERYKGNLGYYRRLHPWRRTRLIVSLVTIGGGLLAIFLFPRCGRETFFNAGKISTSHAKFANDCAQCHDRDVATGKFTGVLRDRFRNGVAVEAIDRKCETCHQKHSFHEANVVQNRSCSACHQEHRGLTNLRLVASSQCAACHNNSATMAESAQRGMNIPRDAFHRHPYSAQQIVFELPRPPQGFTATFASFWEAHPEFQLKRVNARDPDVLRFNHQRHFASDIPPVNGQKLDCNYCHQLQPDGRFYQRISFAANCQACHSLQFDWRNPDMRIPHGNVDLVRTFLRSLPAQYADYARLKKGISEREVPGFVAQQIKQLRDQFHSGDELERAVFFTKDPYKPQQTMGAAARGNFIGCAFCHEVKAVANAAPAITKPILVDRWMPRANFNHAKHQVDPTTQKPLDCNICHQAAQSRETADVLMPAKANCVMCHSPQGKIVAECITCHIYHAPIAAQTTVAGVSLKEMLLGQR
;
A
#
# COMPACT_ATOMS: atom_id res chain seq x y z
N MET A 1 36.09 51.69 74.22
CA MET A 1 37.18 50.70 74.05
C MET A 1 36.57 49.38 73.57
N ALA A 2 36.84 49.02 72.32
CA ALA A 2 36.35 47.73 71.75
C ALA A 2 37.18 46.60 72.39
N LYS A 3 36.50 45.53 72.86
CA LYS A 3 37.17 44.33 73.38
C LYS A 3 37.99 43.72 72.25
N PRO A 4 39.27 43.42 72.51
CA PRO A 4 40.13 42.82 71.49
C PRO A 4 39.56 41.52 71.03
N GLY A 5 39.44 41.34 69.74
CA GLY A 5 38.92 40.13 69.10
C GLY A 5 39.85 38.93 69.48
N ARG A 6 39.25 37.81 69.83
CA ARG A 6 39.98 36.60 70.17
C ARG A 6 40.80 36.14 68.96
N THR A 7 42.08 35.85 69.21
CA THR A 7 42.96 35.31 68.16
C THR A 7 42.50 33.89 67.75
N GLN A 8 42.82 33.49 66.51
CA GLN A 8 42.46 32.14 66.02
C GLN A 8 43.00 31.02 66.91
N LYS A 9 44.15 31.21 67.58
CA LYS A 9 44.74 30.32 68.57
C LYS A 9 43.85 30.12 69.81
N GLN A 10 43.33 31.24 70.33
CA GLN A 10 42.38 31.21 71.47
C GLN A 10 41.05 30.55 71.11
N ILE A 11 40.61 30.68 69.89
CA ILE A 11 39.44 29.99 69.39
C ILE A 11 39.73 28.48 69.26
N ALA A 12 40.88 28.09 68.71
CA ALA A 12 41.28 26.71 68.56
C ALA A 12 41.49 25.97 69.90
N GLU A 13 42.08 26.68 70.87
CA GLU A 13 42.24 26.14 72.26
C GLU A 13 40.92 25.81 72.96
N ARG A 14 39.86 26.56 72.68
CA ARG A 14 38.55 26.31 73.23
C ARG A 14 37.95 24.96 72.77
N TYR A 15 38.37 24.47 71.61
CA TYR A 15 37.91 23.21 71.05
C TYR A 15 38.89 22.03 71.30
N LYS A 16 40.06 22.29 71.92
CA LYS A 16 41.09 21.29 72.19
C LYS A 16 40.61 20.15 73.09
N GLY A 17 39.67 20.42 73.98
CA GLY A 17 39.05 19.42 74.85
C GLY A 17 37.86 18.71 74.29
N ASN A 18 37.37 19.10 73.11
CA ASN A 18 36.14 18.52 72.53
C ASN A 18 36.31 18.15 71.09
N LEU A 19 37.31 17.35 70.79
CA LEU A 19 37.55 16.77 69.47
C LEU A 19 36.41 15.88 68.96
N GLY A 20 35.50 15.48 69.87
CA GLY A 20 34.23 14.78 69.50
C GLY A 20 33.24 15.61 68.74
N TYR A 21 33.43 16.96 68.74
CA TYR A 21 32.57 17.86 67.98
C TYR A 21 32.55 17.55 66.51
N TYR A 22 33.66 17.21 65.93
CA TYR A 22 33.74 16.86 64.51
C TYR A 22 33.30 15.42 64.18
N ARG A 23 33.13 14.59 65.21
CA ARG A 23 32.66 13.18 65.03
C ARG A 23 31.16 13.04 65.26
N ARG A 24 30.49 14.02 65.79
CA ARG A 24 29.04 13.99 66.00
C ARG A 24 28.36 14.64 64.80
N LEU A 25 27.60 13.85 64.08
CA LEU A 25 26.71 14.43 63.05
C LEU A 25 25.82 15.47 63.67
N HIS A 26 25.74 16.65 63.03
CA HIS A 26 24.79 17.69 63.43
C HIS A 26 23.39 17.07 63.58
N PRO A 27 22.60 17.40 64.59
CA PRO A 27 21.28 16.78 64.81
C PRO A 27 20.42 16.77 63.56
N TRP A 28 20.41 17.83 62.78
CA TRP A 28 19.72 17.92 61.51
C TRP A 28 20.21 16.90 60.48
N ARG A 29 21.49 16.71 60.36
CA ARG A 29 22.11 15.70 59.46
C ARG A 29 21.76 14.28 59.90
N ARG A 30 21.74 14.02 61.20
CA ARG A 30 21.36 12.74 61.79
C ARG A 30 19.89 12.44 61.51
N THR A 31 18.99 13.40 61.77
CA THR A 31 17.56 13.26 61.46
C THR A 31 17.32 13.01 59.99
N ARG A 32 17.96 13.78 59.11
CA ARG A 32 17.83 13.61 57.66
C ARG A 32 18.35 12.21 57.25
N LEU A 33 19.46 11.72 57.80
CA LEU A 33 19.94 10.37 57.49
C LEU A 33 18.95 9.29 57.95
N ILE A 34 18.41 9.40 59.16
CA ILE A 34 17.43 8.46 59.69
C ILE A 34 16.18 8.45 58.85
N VAL A 35 15.63 9.62 58.51
CA VAL A 35 14.44 9.75 57.68
C VAL A 35 14.70 9.14 56.30
N SER A 36 15.87 9.43 55.69
CA SER A 36 16.22 8.83 54.38
C SER A 36 16.32 7.31 54.45
N LEU A 37 16.95 6.77 55.51
CA LEU A 37 17.09 5.31 55.68
C LEU A 37 15.72 4.64 55.93
N VAL A 38 14.85 5.27 56.71
CA VAL A 38 13.49 4.76 56.99
C VAL A 38 12.65 4.82 55.70
N THR A 39 12.73 5.89 54.96
CA THR A 39 12.01 6.03 53.68
C THR A 39 12.48 5.02 52.66
N ILE A 40 13.80 4.86 52.50
CA ILE A 40 14.39 3.87 51.59
C ILE A 40 14.05 2.45 52.07
N GLY A 41 14.22 2.16 53.34
CA GLY A 41 13.90 0.84 53.91
C GLY A 41 12.42 0.50 53.81
N GLY A 42 11.55 1.47 54.09
CA GLY A 42 10.10 1.34 53.91
C GLY A 42 9.68 1.13 52.48
N GLY A 43 10.32 1.87 51.54
CA GLY A 43 10.11 1.70 50.12
C GLY A 43 10.51 0.31 49.62
N LEU A 44 11.70 -0.14 50.02
CA LEU A 44 12.19 -1.48 49.64
C LEU A 44 11.32 -2.57 50.26
N LEU A 45 10.90 -2.41 51.51
CA LEU A 45 9.99 -3.34 52.17
C LEU A 45 8.62 -3.38 51.48
N ALA A 46 8.09 -2.25 51.08
CA ALA A 46 6.83 -2.18 50.33
C ALA A 46 6.95 -2.89 48.97
N ILE A 47 8.04 -2.64 48.22
CA ILE A 47 8.33 -3.33 46.95
C ILE A 47 8.42 -4.84 47.11
N PHE A 48 8.88 -5.32 48.28
CA PHE A 48 9.05 -6.74 48.56
C PHE A 48 7.77 -7.40 49.10
N LEU A 49 6.99 -6.70 49.90
CA LEU A 49 5.79 -7.26 50.55
C LEU A 49 4.53 -7.15 49.69
N PHE A 50 4.33 -6.06 48.96
CA PHE A 50 3.09 -5.85 48.21
C PHE A 50 2.81 -6.96 47.17
N PRO A 51 3.78 -7.44 46.41
CA PRO A 51 3.55 -8.57 45.50
C PRO A 51 3.18 -9.86 46.24
N ARG A 52 3.78 -10.09 47.41
CA ARG A 52 3.46 -11.27 48.27
C ARG A 52 2.08 -11.22 48.91
N CYS A 53 1.54 -10.03 49.09
CA CYS A 53 0.21 -9.81 49.65
C CYS A 53 -0.88 -9.68 48.57
N GLY A 54 -0.60 -10.01 47.31
CA GLY A 54 -1.55 -9.91 46.19
C GLY A 54 -1.89 -8.47 45.80
N ARG A 55 -1.07 -7.48 46.21
CA ARG A 55 -1.25 -6.06 45.85
C ARG A 55 -0.37 -5.65 44.68
N GLU A 56 -0.18 -6.52 43.70
CA GLU A 56 0.63 -6.29 42.51
C GLU A 56 0.13 -5.11 41.69
N THR A 57 -1.16 -4.79 41.75
CA THR A 57 -1.80 -3.66 41.07
C THR A 57 -1.18 -2.32 41.42
N PHE A 58 -0.51 -2.19 42.56
CA PHE A 58 0.22 -0.97 42.94
C PHE A 58 1.44 -0.69 42.06
N PHE A 59 2.00 -1.74 41.43
CA PHE A 59 3.17 -1.65 40.55
C PHE A 59 2.77 -1.71 39.08
N ASN A 60 1.49 -1.74 38.78
CA ASN A 60 1.01 -1.73 37.41
C ASN A 60 1.35 -0.38 36.76
N ALA A 61 2.03 -0.40 35.65
CA ALA A 61 2.43 0.78 34.91
C ALA A 61 1.24 1.52 34.26
N GLY A 62 0.04 0.96 34.31
CA GLY A 62 -1.19 1.50 33.76
C GLY A 62 -2.12 0.41 33.21
N LYS A 63 -3.25 0.83 32.66
CA LYS A 63 -4.19 -0.09 32.02
C LYS A 63 -3.60 -0.65 30.73
N ILE A 64 -3.87 -1.93 30.48
CA ILE A 64 -3.55 -2.56 29.20
C ILE A 64 -4.46 -2.03 28.09
N SER A 65 -4.05 -2.23 26.84
CA SER A 65 -4.79 -1.77 25.66
C SER A 65 -6.18 -2.41 25.55
N THR A 66 -7.07 -1.76 24.82
CA THR A 66 -8.42 -2.29 24.54
C THR A 66 -8.40 -3.64 23.85
N SER A 67 -7.41 -3.88 23.00
CA SER A 67 -7.22 -5.14 22.27
C SER A 67 -6.96 -6.31 23.22
N HIS A 68 -6.30 -6.05 24.35
CA HIS A 68 -5.93 -7.05 25.34
C HIS A 68 -6.74 -6.97 26.63
N ALA A 69 -7.79 -6.14 26.66
CA ALA A 69 -8.62 -5.92 27.84
C ALA A 69 -9.19 -7.22 28.46
N LYS A 70 -9.40 -8.26 27.65
CA LYS A 70 -9.85 -9.58 28.10
C LYS A 70 -8.90 -10.26 29.10
N PHE A 71 -7.62 -9.93 29.07
CA PHE A 71 -6.63 -10.50 29.99
C PHE A 71 -6.67 -9.84 31.37
N ALA A 72 -7.30 -8.67 31.49
CA ALA A 72 -7.49 -7.94 32.75
C ALA A 72 -6.19 -7.85 33.58
N ASN A 73 -6.15 -8.52 34.74
CA ASN A 73 -5.00 -8.54 35.63
C ASN A 73 -4.18 -9.82 35.55
N ASP A 74 -4.40 -10.65 34.54
CA ASP A 74 -3.59 -11.84 34.32
C ASP A 74 -2.24 -11.48 33.67
N CYS A 75 -1.32 -11.02 34.53
CA CYS A 75 0.00 -10.55 34.10
C CYS A 75 0.83 -11.65 33.45
N ALA A 76 0.56 -12.93 33.75
CA ALA A 76 1.32 -14.08 33.26
C ALA A 76 1.08 -14.34 31.75
N GLN A 77 0.04 -13.78 31.16
CA GLN A 77 -0.17 -13.89 29.72
C GLN A 77 0.92 -13.19 28.91
N CYS A 78 1.49 -12.11 29.44
CA CYS A 78 2.51 -11.31 28.76
C CYS A 78 3.87 -11.36 29.46
N HIS A 79 3.88 -11.53 30.77
CA HIS A 79 5.11 -11.56 31.58
C HIS A 79 5.44 -12.98 32.01
N ASP A 80 6.72 -13.31 32.10
CA ASP A 80 7.11 -14.57 32.67
C ASP A 80 6.72 -14.64 34.15
N ARG A 81 6.44 -15.84 34.63
CA ARG A 81 5.91 -16.09 35.97
C ARG A 81 6.75 -15.46 37.07
N ASP A 82 8.05 -15.33 36.88
CA ASP A 82 8.97 -14.72 37.83
C ASP A 82 8.79 -13.18 37.90
N VAL A 83 8.40 -12.55 36.80
CA VAL A 83 8.03 -11.12 36.77
C VAL A 83 6.63 -10.93 37.33
N ALA A 84 5.68 -11.78 36.95
CA ALA A 84 4.30 -11.74 37.41
C ALA A 84 4.17 -12.06 38.90
N THR A 85 5.05 -12.89 39.48
CA THR A 85 5.05 -13.22 40.91
C THR A 85 5.84 -12.24 41.77
N GLY A 86 6.31 -11.12 41.17
CA GLY A 86 6.97 -10.05 41.91
C GLY A 86 8.30 -10.42 42.56
N LYS A 87 8.98 -11.44 42.05
CA LYS A 87 10.38 -11.69 42.45
C LYS A 87 11.26 -10.62 41.80
N PHE A 88 11.29 -9.46 42.45
CA PHE A 88 12.11 -8.30 42.07
C PHE A 88 13.56 -8.64 41.77
N THR A 89 14.10 -9.68 42.41
CA THR A 89 15.44 -10.22 42.15
C THR A 89 15.58 -10.79 40.73
N GLY A 90 14.53 -11.37 40.15
CA GLY A 90 14.56 -11.87 38.79
C GLY A 90 14.58 -10.73 37.77
N VAL A 91 13.71 -9.70 37.93
CA VAL A 91 13.65 -8.54 37.06
C VAL A 91 14.96 -7.76 37.04
N LEU A 92 15.55 -7.51 38.21
CA LEU A 92 16.85 -6.84 38.29
C LEU A 92 17.96 -7.69 37.69
N ARG A 93 17.99 -9.00 38.00
CA ARG A 93 19.01 -9.91 37.47
C ARG A 93 18.97 -9.98 35.94
N ASP A 94 17.79 -10.09 35.36
CA ASP A 94 17.62 -10.18 33.89
C ASP A 94 17.93 -8.87 33.19
N ARG A 95 17.53 -7.74 33.79
CA ARG A 95 17.81 -6.40 33.22
C ARG A 95 19.32 -6.07 33.28
N PHE A 96 20.02 -6.46 34.33
CA PHE A 96 21.45 -6.20 34.49
C PHE A 96 22.36 -7.24 33.84
N ARG A 97 21.88 -8.47 33.67
CA ARG A 97 22.73 -9.58 33.20
C ARG A 97 22.70 -9.76 31.67
N ASN A 98 21.59 -9.50 30.99
CA ASN A 98 21.43 -9.91 29.59
C ASN A 98 20.91 -8.84 28.64
N GLY A 99 20.39 -7.72 29.09
CA GLY A 99 19.66 -6.79 28.20
C GLY A 99 18.38 -7.38 27.54
N VAL A 100 17.95 -8.56 27.98
CA VAL A 100 17.10 -9.53 27.25
C VAL A 100 15.65 -9.58 27.75
N ALA A 101 15.23 -8.74 28.71
CA ALA A 101 13.84 -8.73 29.17
C ALA A 101 12.81 -8.55 28.04
N VAL A 102 13.26 -8.03 26.92
CA VAL A 102 12.43 -7.69 25.77
C VAL A 102 12.11 -8.90 24.90
N GLU A 103 13.06 -9.80 24.65
CA GLU A 103 12.83 -11.01 23.83
C GLU A 103 11.90 -12.01 24.53
N ALA A 104 11.89 -12.03 25.86
CA ALA A 104 10.98 -12.88 26.61
C ALA A 104 9.53 -12.46 26.42
N ILE A 105 9.26 -11.13 26.41
CA ILE A 105 7.91 -10.57 26.14
C ILE A 105 7.50 -10.86 24.70
N ASP A 106 8.38 -10.71 23.73
CA ASP A 106 8.09 -10.96 22.33
C ASP A 106 7.65 -12.42 22.10
N ARG A 107 8.31 -13.38 22.73
CA ARG A 107 7.88 -14.80 22.68
C ARG A 107 6.46 -15.00 23.20
N LYS A 108 6.04 -14.22 24.21
CA LYS A 108 4.64 -14.25 24.69
C LYS A 108 3.67 -13.65 23.68
N CYS A 109 4.07 -12.60 23.00
CA CYS A 109 3.27 -12.05 21.89
C CYS A 109 3.10 -13.09 20.76
N GLU A 110 4.16 -13.79 20.40
CA GLU A 110 4.20 -14.79 19.34
C GLU A 110 3.36 -16.05 19.64
N THR A 111 2.94 -16.28 20.88
CA THR A 111 2.02 -17.39 21.22
C THR A 111 0.62 -17.18 20.63
N CYS A 112 0.22 -15.93 20.38
CA CYS A 112 -1.09 -15.56 19.83
C CYS A 112 -0.98 -14.82 18.51
N HIS A 113 0.12 -14.11 18.28
CA HIS A 113 0.36 -13.33 17.09
C HIS A 113 1.41 -14.01 16.21
N GLN A 114 1.15 -14.02 14.90
CA GLN A 114 2.16 -14.52 13.96
C GLN A 114 3.38 -13.59 13.97
N LYS A 115 4.56 -14.19 13.91
CA LYS A 115 5.81 -13.45 13.76
C LYS A 115 5.85 -12.76 12.41
N HIS A 116 6.04 -11.45 12.42
CA HIS A 116 6.23 -10.65 11.23
C HIS A 116 7.69 -10.24 11.09
N SER A 117 8.17 -10.16 9.86
CA SER A 117 9.45 -9.49 9.61
C SER A 117 9.33 -8.01 9.98
N PHE A 118 10.36 -7.49 10.64
CA PHE A 118 10.37 -6.11 11.11
C PHE A 118 10.35 -5.10 9.95
N HIS A 119 11.23 -5.33 8.97
CA HIS A 119 11.25 -4.63 7.69
C HIS A 119 11.32 -5.67 6.58
N GLU A 120 10.86 -5.29 5.40
CA GLU A 120 11.06 -6.12 4.23
C GLU A 120 12.55 -6.32 3.98
N ALA A 121 12.89 -7.53 3.56
CA ALA A 121 14.26 -7.93 3.24
C ALA A 121 15.29 -7.77 4.40
N ASN A 122 14.83 -7.67 5.66
CA ASN A 122 15.69 -7.60 6.84
C ASN A 122 16.83 -6.56 6.76
N VAL A 123 16.57 -5.42 6.14
CA VAL A 123 17.55 -4.32 6.00
C VAL A 123 17.96 -3.70 7.33
N VAL A 124 17.22 -3.96 8.39
CA VAL A 124 17.52 -3.54 9.77
C VAL A 124 17.52 -4.72 10.70
N GLN A 125 18.20 -4.56 11.86
CA GLN A 125 18.14 -5.56 12.92
C GLN A 125 16.70 -5.68 13.45
N ASN A 126 16.28 -6.92 13.73
CA ASN A 126 15.01 -7.16 14.38
C ASN A 126 14.95 -6.40 15.70
N ARG A 127 13.87 -5.66 15.88
CA ARG A 127 13.54 -5.05 17.17
C ARG A 127 12.41 -5.82 17.82
N SER A 128 12.30 -5.68 19.12
CA SER A 128 11.19 -6.28 19.84
C SER A 128 9.85 -5.65 19.46
N CYS A 129 8.80 -6.45 19.52
CA CYS A 129 7.42 -5.97 19.33
C CYS A 129 7.10 -4.84 20.31
N SER A 130 7.52 -4.99 21.56
CA SER A 130 7.29 -4.03 22.65
C SER A 130 8.07 -2.72 22.49
N ALA A 131 9.07 -2.64 21.62
CA ALA A 131 9.74 -1.38 21.32
C ALA A 131 8.82 -0.37 20.63
N CYS A 132 7.85 -0.85 19.86
CA CYS A 132 6.87 -0.03 19.15
C CYS A 132 5.46 -0.15 19.74
N HIS A 133 5.02 -1.38 20.04
CA HIS A 133 3.71 -1.68 20.62
C HIS A 133 3.79 -1.68 22.13
N GLN A 134 3.54 -0.52 22.75
CA GLN A 134 3.71 -0.33 24.18
C GLN A 134 2.38 -0.49 24.92
N GLU A 135 2.28 -1.56 25.71
CA GLU A 135 1.20 -1.76 26.66
C GLU A 135 1.30 -0.81 27.85
N HIS A 136 0.30 -0.83 28.70
CA HIS A 136 0.21 -0.03 29.94
C HIS A 136 0.15 1.49 29.73
N ARG A 137 -0.19 1.95 28.53
CA ARG A 137 -0.42 3.37 28.20
C ARG A 137 -1.89 3.77 28.22
N GLY A 138 -2.72 3.01 28.91
CA GLY A 138 -4.17 3.21 28.96
C GLY A 138 -4.91 2.49 27.84
N LEU A 139 -6.20 2.80 27.69
CA LEU A 139 -7.09 2.14 26.74
C LEU A 139 -6.83 2.57 25.29
N THR A 140 -5.58 2.58 24.86
CA THR A 140 -5.18 2.93 23.50
C THR A 140 -5.16 1.69 22.60
N ASN A 141 -5.35 1.93 21.30
CA ASN A 141 -5.19 0.89 20.31
C ASN A 141 -3.69 0.67 20.05
N LEU A 142 -3.18 -0.52 20.32
CA LEU A 142 -1.78 -0.89 20.06
C LEU A 142 -1.33 -0.77 18.60
N ARG A 143 -2.27 -0.70 17.67
CA ARG A 143 -1.96 -0.42 16.26
C ARG A 143 -1.49 1.02 16.03
N LEU A 144 -1.83 1.93 16.94
CA LEU A 144 -1.46 3.34 16.84
C LEU A 144 -0.04 3.56 17.39
N VAL A 145 0.95 3.23 16.59
CA VAL A 145 2.35 3.48 16.89
C VAL A 145 2.67 4.94 16.60
N ALA A 146 3.20 5.65 17.57
CA ALA A 146 3.55 7.07 17.41
C ALA A 146 4.70 7.25 16.40
N SER A 147 4.64 8.32 15.61
CA SER A 147 5.66 8.67 14.62
C SER A 147 7.06 8.78 15.22
N SER A 148 7.18 9.14 16.51
CA SER A 148 8.45 9.18 17.22
C SER A 148 9.18 7.83 17.27
N GLN A 149 8.45 6.72 17.26
CA GLN A 149 9.03 5.38 17.20
C GLN A 149 9.67 5.10 15.84
N CYS A 150 9.05 5.57 14.78
CA CYS A 150 9.59 5.50 13.43
C CYS A 150 10.79 6.46 13.27
N ALA A 151 10.63 7.69 13.75
CA ALA A 151 11.67 8.72 13.69
C ALA A 151 12.93 8.35 14.49
N ALA A 152 12.83 7.51 15.51
CA ALA A 152 14.00 7.01 16.25
C ALA A 152 15.07 6.38 15.35
N CYS A 153 14.65 5.77 14.21
CA CYS A 153 15.55 5.27 13.18
C CYS A 153 15.61 6.23 11.98
N HIS A 154 14.44 6.62 11.46
CA HIS A 154 14.35 7.42 10.24
C HIS A 154 14.88 8.84 10.39
N ASN A 155 15.04 9.38 11.61
CA ASN A 155 15.72 10.64 11.87
C ASN A 155 17.18 10.45 12.36
N ASN A 156 17.74 9.26 12.18
CA ASN A 156 19.13 8.97 12.56
C ASN A 156 19.95 8.61 11.32
N SER A 157 20.85 9.52 10.92
CA SER A 157 21.66 9.38 9.70
C SER A 157 22.56 8.14 9.74
N ALA A 158 23.13 7.80 10.88
CA ALA A 158 24.01 6.62 11.04
C ALA A 158 23.21 5.31 10.84
N THR A 159 22.04 5.21 11.48
CA THR A 159 21.14 4.05 11.31
C THR A 159 20.66 3.93 9.86
N MET A 160 20.33 5.04 9.22
CA MET A 160 19.90 5.04 7.82
C MET A 160 21.01 4.63 6.87
N ALA A 161 22.24 5.13 7.09
CA ALA A 161 23.42 4.77 6.29
C ALA A 161 23.75 3.25 6.44
N GLU A 162 23.74 2.75 7.66
CA GLU A 162 23.97 1.33 7.93
C GLU A 162 22.90 0.44 7.27
N SER A 163 21.65 0.81 7.36
CA SER A 163 20.54 0.11 6.69
C SER A 163 20.67 0.13 5.17
N ALA A 164 21.09 1.26 4.61
CA ALA A 164 21.34 1.40 3.17
C ALA A 164 22.45 0.46 2.72
N GLN A 165 23.54 0.38 3.50
CA GLN A 165 24.69 -0.48 3.22
C GLN A 165 24.32 -1.97 3.27
N ARG A 166 23.58 -2.39 4.31
CA ARG A 166 23.02 -3.75 4.39
C ARG A 166 22.11 -4.07 3.20
N GLY A 167 21.27 -3.12 2.85
CA GLY A 167 20.34 -3.26 1.75
C GLY A 167 21.00 -3.44 0.38
N MET A 168 22.22 -2.92 0.14
CA MET A 168 22.94 -3.14 -1.12
C MET A 168 23.31 -4.60 -1.36
N ASN A 169 23.49 -5.37 -0.29
CA ASN A 169 23.83 -6.79 -0.35
C ASN A 169 22.60 -7.70 -0.48
N ILE A 170 21.39 -7.14 -0.46
CA ILE A 170 20.17 -7.92 -0.57
C ILE A 170 19.73 -7.95 -2.05
N PRO A 171 19.43 -9.14 -2.61
CA PRO A 171 18.95 -9.25 -3.98
C PRO A 171 17.76 -8.35 -4.26
N ARG A 172 17.74 -7.72 -5.43
CA ARG A 172 16.68 -6.76 -5.80
C ARG A 172 15.29 -7.36 -5.76
N ASP A 173 15.14 -8.60 -6.18
CA ASP A 173 13.89 -9.35 -6.16
C ASP A 173 13.30 -9.52 -4.75
N ALA A 174 14.14 -9.54 -3.71
CA ALA A 174 13.68 -9.59 -2.32
C ALA A 174 12.89 -8.34 -1.89
N PHE A 175 13.09 -7.20 -2.56
CA PHE A 175 12.36 -5.95 -2.32
C PHE A 175 11.09 -5.80 -3.16
N HIS A 176 10.95 -6.60 -4.19
CA HIS A 176 9.89 -6.48 -5.20
C HIS A 176 8.76 -7.49 -5.03
N ARG A 177 8.90 -8.43 -4.08
CA ARG A 177 7.81 -9.37 -3.80
C ARG A 177 6.63 -8.66 -3.19
N HIS A 178 5.62 -8.50 -4.03
CA HIS A 178 4.37 -7.87 -3.67
C HIS A 178 3.43 -8.91 -3.08
N PRO A 179 2.98 -8.76 -1.81
CA PRO A 179 2.07 -9.73 -1.21
C PRO A 179 0.66 -9.68 -1.81
N TYR A 180 0.37 -8.74 -2.72
CA TYR A 180 -0.98 -8.45 -3.14
C TYR A 180 -1.39 -9.02 -4.48
N SER A 181 -0.48 -9.65 -5.21
CA SER A 181 -0.91 -10.23 -6.48
C SER A 181 -0.01 -11.34 -6.99
N ALA A 182 -0.64 -12.51 -7.20
CA ALA A 182 -0.02 -13.67 -7.82
C ALA A 182 0.21 -13.51 -9.33
N GLN A 183 -0.27 -12.44 -9.96
CA GLN A 183 -0.24 -12.24 -11.41
C GLN A 183 0.49 -10.96 -11.84
N GLN A 184 1.26 -10.36 -10.96
CA GLN A 184 1.77 -9.04 -11.21
C GLN A 184 3.10 -9.01 -11.90
N ILE A 185 3.10 -8.14 -12.84
CA ILE A 185 4.30 -7.48 -13.27
C ILE A 185 4.69 -6.55 -12.13
N VAL A 186 5.79 -6.89 -11.53
CA VAL A 186 6.40 -6.06 -10.53
C VAL A 186 6.96 -4.85 -11.25
N PHE A 187 6.39 -3.69 -10.98
CA PHE A 187 6.98 -2.44 -11.43
C PHE A 187 8.25 -2.21 -10.59
N GLU A 188 9.40 -2.47 -11.18
CA GLU A 188 10.68 -2.25 -10.53
C GLU A 188 11.02 -0.77 -10.50
N LEU A 189 10.87 -0.15 -9.33
CA LEU A 189 11.38 1.19 -9.11
C LEU A 189 12.91 1.13 -8.94
N PRO A 190 13.67 1.94 -9.68
CA PRO A 190 15.12 1.98 -9.53
C PRO A 190 15.49 2.31 -8.09
N ARG A 191 16.41 1.54 -7.55
CA ARG A 191 16.96 1.76 -6.21
C ARG A 191 18.15 2.70 -6.33
N PRO A 192 18.23 3.79 -5.52
CA PRO A 192 19.43 4.61 -5.48
C PRO A 192 20.66 3.76 -5.16
N PRO A 193 21.79 3.93 -5.86
CA PRO A 193 23.01 3.12 -5.64
C PRO A 193 23.49 3.16 -4.19
N GLN A 194 23.40 4.32 -3.53
CA GLN A 194 23.80 4.54 -2.13
C GLN A 194 22.69 4.18 -1.12
N GLY A 195 21.56 3.66 -1.60
CA GLY A 195 20.41 3.43 -0.75
C GLY A 195 19.71 4.74 -0.35
N PHE A 196 18.79 4.64 0.59
CA PHE A 196 17.97 5.76 1.03
C PHE A 196 18.49 6.29 2.36
N THR A 197 19.17 7.41 2.36
CA THR A 197 19.84 7.98 3.54
C THR A 197 19.19 9.28 4.05
N ALA A 198 18.12 9.76 3.42
CA ALA A 198 17.42 10.96 3.89
C ALA A 198 16.82 10.72 5.29
N THR A 199 17.05 11.66 6.18
CA THR A 199 16.51 11.64 7.55
C THR A 199 15.33 12.59 7.67
N PHE A 200 14.32 12.21 8.44
CA PHE A 200 13.11 13.01 8.66
C PHE A 200 12.38 12.57 9.93
N ALA A 201 11.81 13.54 10.62
CA ALA A 201 11.08 13.32 11.87
C ALA A 201 9.56 13.25 11.67
N SER A 202 9.02 13.84 10.62
CA SER A 202 7.61 13.93 10.32
C SER A 202 7.33 13.86 8.82
N PHE A 203 6.07 13.62 8.47
CA PHE A 203 5.67 13.55 7.06
C PHE A 203 5.78 14.91 6.35
N TRP A 204 5.32 15.98 6.98
CA TRP A 204 5.30 17.31 6.36
C TRP A 204 6.69 17.96 6.31
N GLU A 205 7.56 17.60 7.24
CA GLU A 205 8.89 18.17 7.39
C GLU A 205 9.96 17.18 6.92
N ALA A 206 10.71 17.54 5.92
CA ALA A 206 11.85 16.80 5.37
C ALA A 206 11.56 15.39 4.84
N HIS A 207 10.32 14.90 4.86
CA HIS A 207 9.99 13.62 4.22
C HIS A 207 10.29 13.71 2.71
N PRO A 208 11.05 12.78 2.14
CA PRO A 208 11.37 12.79 0.73
C PRO A 208 10.12 12.67 -0.16
N GLU A 209 10.23 13.15 -1.38
CA GLU A 209 9.23 12.89 -2.41
C GLU A 209 9.07 11.39 -2.65
N PHE A 210 7.91 10.96 -3.08
CA PHE A 210 7.64 9.55 -3.41
C PHE A 210 8.61 9.05 -4.47
N GLN A 211 9.13 7.85 -4.29
CA GLN A 211 10.20 7.32 -5.13
C GLN A 211 9.83 7.34 -6.61
N LEU A 212 8.60 6.98 -6.96
CA LEU A 212 8.12 6.99 -8.34
C LEU A 212 8.21 8.39 -9.00
N LYS A 213 7.98 9.46 -8.23
CA LYS A 213 8.14 10.84 -8.71
C LYS A 213 9.61 11.24 -8.81
N ARG A 214 10.42 10.84 -7.82
CA ARG A 214 11.86 11.15 -7.80
C ARG A 214 12.61 10.54 -8.97
N VAL A 215 12.25 9.32 -9.38
CA VAL A 215 12.88 8.63 -10.51
C VAL A 215 12.20 8.92 -11.84
N ASN A 216 11.20 9.80 -11.83
CA ASN A 216 10.38 10.10 -13.01
C ASN A 216 9.91 8.81 -13.70
N ALA A 217 9.30 7.92 -12.91
CA ALA A 217 8.83 6.62 -13.39
C ALA A 217 7.85 6.79 -14.54
N ARG A 218 7.94 5.89 -15.51
CA ARG A 218 6.98 5.81 -16.61
C ARG A 218 6.21 4.50 -16.51
N ASP A 219 4.95 4.52 -16.91
CA ASP A 219 4.13 3.31 -16.99
C ASP A 219 4.68 2.41 -18.10
N PRO A 220 5.00 1.15 -17.79
CA PRO A 220 5.53 0.19 -18.78
C PRO A 220 4.44 -0.36 -19.71
N ASP A 221 3.16 0.00 -19.50
CA ASP A 221 2.07 -0.51 -20.31
C ASP A 221 2.21 -0.07 -21.77
N VAL A 222 1.96 -1.00 -22.65
CA VAL A 222 2.01 -0.81 -24.11
C VAL A 222 0.64 -0.50 -24.71
N LEU A 223 -0.42 -0.52 -23.91
CA LEU A 223 -1.75 -0.13 -24.33
C LEU A 223 -1.76 1.36 -24.67
N ARG A 224 -2.28 1.74 -25.82
CA ARG A 224 -2.38 3.13 -26.21
C ARG A 224 -3.67 3.72 -25.68
N PHE A 225 -3.55 4.57 -24.69
CA PHE A 225 -4.68 5.27 -24.09
C PHE A 225 -4.36 6.75 -23.91
N ASN A 226 -5.35 7.60 -24.14
CA ASN A 226 -5.23 9.04 -24.03
C ASN A 226 -6.39 9.59 -23.20
N HIS A 227 -6.15 9.91 -21.93
CA HIS A 227 -7.17 10.46 -21.03
C HIS A 227 -7.71 11.79 -21.53
N GLN A 228 -6.83 12.70 -21.98
CA GLN A 228 -7.25 14.02 -22.49
C GLN A 228 -8.28 13.87 -23.61
N ARG A 229 -8.10 12.92 -24.53
CA ARG A 229 -9.03 12.67 -25.62
C ARG A 229 -10.39 12.20 -25.14
N HIS A 230 -10.43 11.36 -24.08
CA HIS A 230 -11.68 10.83 -23.53
C HIS A 230 -12.47 11.87 -22.73
N PHE A 231 -11.85 12.98 -22.33
CA PHE A 231 -12.52 14.10 -21.68
C PHE A 231 -12.87 15.25 -22.63
N ALA A 232 -12.61 15.10 -23.92
CA ALA A 232 -12.94 16.14 -24.91
C ALA A 232 -14.45 16.31 -25.02
N SER A 233 -14.86 17.54 -25.30
CA SER A 233 -16.29 17.94 -25.33
C SER A 233 -17.10 17.28 -26.44
N ASP A 234 -16.41 16.77 -27.48
CA ASP A 234 -17.03 16.11 -28.64
C ASP A 234 -17.22 14.59 -28.42
N ILE A 235 -16.83 14.05 -27.27
CA ILE A 235 -17.12 12.66 -26.92
C ILE A 235 -18.62 12.54 -26.56
N PRO A 236 -19.38 11.66 -27.26
CA PRO A 236 -20.80 11.50 -26.98
C PRO A 236 -21.00 10.90 -25.57
N PRO A 237 -22.12 11.30 -24.92
CA PRO A 237 -22.46 10.70 -23.62
C PRO A 237 -22.79 9.20 -23.77
N VAL A 238 -22.52 8.44 -22.74
CA VAL A 238 -22.92 7.03 -22.63
C VAL A 238 -24.20 6.95 -21.79
N ASN A 239 -25.25 6.38 -22.35
CA ASN A 239 -26.55 6.30 -21.68
C ASN A 239 -27.05 7.67 -21.13
N GLY A 240 -26.79 8.77 -21.87
CA GLY A 240 -27.15 10.11 -21.48
C GLY A 240 -26.23 10.78 -20.45
N GLN A 241 -25.22 10.09 -19.95
CA GLN A 241 -24.25 10.62 -18.99
C GLN A 241 -22.92 10.96 -19.68
N LYS A 242 -22.38 12.13 -19.37
CA LYS A 242 -21.05 12.51 -19.83
C LYS A 242 -20.00 11.59 -19.19
N LEU A 243 -19.02 11.22 -19.98
CA LEU A 243 -17.90 10.38 -19.51
C LEU A 243 -17.12 11.13 -18.41
N ASP A 244 -16.96 10.48 -17.27
CA ASP A 244 -16.20 10.97 -16.13
C ASP A 244 -15.20 9.91 -15.63
N CYS A 245 -14.42 10.24 -14.61
CA CYS A 245 -13.45 9.33 -14.03
C CYS A 245 -14.09 8.03 -13.51
N ASN A 246 -15.27 8.13 -12.89
CA ASN A 246 -15.95 7.01 -12.24
C ASN A 246 -16.56 6.03 -13.25
N TYR A 247 -16.75 6.45 -14.49
CA TYR A 247 -17.21 5.53 -15.53
C TYR A 247 -16.21 4.38 -15.74
N CYS A 248 -14.92 4.71 -15.76
CA CYS A 248 -13.85 3.72 -15.96
C CYS A 248 -13.26 3.21 -14.63
N HIS A 249 -13.07 4.11 -13.66
CA HIS A 249 -12.45 3.80 -12.38
C HIS A 249 -13.52 3.57 -11.31
N GLN A 250 -14.01 2.35 -11.20
CA GLN A 250 -15.01 1.96 -10.21
C GLN A 250 -14.34 1.48 -8.93
N LEU A 251 -14.67 2.13 -7.81
CA LEU A 251 -14.08 1.80 -6.52
C LEU A 251 -14.51 0.42 -6.04
N GLN A 252 -13.57 -0.37 -5.51
CA GLN A 252 -13.87 -1.65 -4.87
C GLN A 252 -14.64 -1.42 -3.54
N PRO A 253 -15.40 -2.43 -3.08
CA PRO A 253 -16.19 -2.29 -1.84
C PRO A 253 -15.38 -1.96 -0.59
N ASP A 254 -14.08 -2.30 -0.57
CA ASP A 254 -13.17 -1.97 0.54
C ASP A 254 -12.78 -0.48 0.58
N GLY A 255 -13.11 0.28 -0.46
CA GLY A 255 -12.83 1.70 -0.57
C GLY A 255 -11.35 2.05 -0.80
N ARG A 256 -10.48 1.08 -0.95
CA ARG A 256 -9.03 1.30 -1.07
C ARG A 256 -8.58 1.36 -2.52
N PHE A 257 -9.00 0.41 -3.33
CA PHE A 257 -8.53 0.22 -4.69
C PHE A 257 -9.69 0.32 -5.68
N TYR A 258 -9.35 0.50 -6.93
CA TYR A 258 -10.29 0.48 -8.04
C TYR A 258 -10.32 -0.90 -8.69
N GLN A 259 -11.44 -1.22 -9.32
CA GLN A 259 -11.59 -2.42 -10.14
C GLN A 259 -10.63 -2.32 -11.33
N ARG A 260 -10.18 -3.49 -11.80
CA ARG A 260 -9.31 -3.54 -12.97
C ARG A 260 -10.03 -3.09 -14.21
N ILE A 261 -9.38 -2.27 -15.00
CA ILE A 261 -9.86 -1.88 -16.33
C ILE A 261 -9.90 -3.13 -17.22
N SER A 262 -11.00 -3.32 -17.91
CA SER A 262 -11.18 -4.37 -18.90
C SER A 262 -11.89 -3.84 -20.13
N PHE A 263 -11.64 -4.46 -21.29
CA PHE A 263 -12.31 -4.07 -22.52
C PHE A 263 -13.83 -4.14 -22.39
N ALA A 264 -14.34 -5.24 -21.88
CA ALA A 264 -15.77 -5.49 -21.78
C ALA A 264 -16.52 -4.49 -20.87
N ALA A 265 -15.91 -4.14 -19.74
CA ALA A 265 -16.55 -3.24 -18.78
C ALA A 265 -16.37 -1.75 -19.12
N ASN A 266 -15.21 -1.37 -19.67
CA ASN A 266 -14.82 0.05 -19.73
C ASN A 266 -14.71 0.61 -21.15
N CYS A 267 -14.51 -0.24 -22.17
CA CYS A 267 -14.22 0.21 -23.54
C CYS A 267 -15.32 -0.17 -24.54
N GLN A 268 -15.93 -1.35 -24.38
CA GLN A 268 -16.81 -1.97 -25.37
C GLN A 268 -18.06 -1.15 -25.69
N ALA A 269 -18.56 -0.36 -24.75
CA ALA A 269 -19.75 0.46 -24.94
C ALA A 269 -19.57 1.48 -26.08
N CYS A 270 -18.35 2.02 -26.23
CA CYS A 270 -17.99 2.96 -27.29
C CYS A 270 -17.17 2.33 -28.42
N HIS A 271 -16.30 1.37 -28.09
CA HIS A 271 -15.42 0.67 -29.02
C HIS A 271 -15.94 -0.74 -29.27
N SER A 272 -17.00 -0.84 -30.05
CA SER A 272 -17.78 -2.08 -30.20
C SER A 272 -17.08 -3.19 -31.02
N LEU A 273 -15.88 -2.96 -31.56
CA LEU A 273 -15.17 -3.86 -32.49
C LEU A 273 -15.98 -4.25 -33.74
N GLN A 274 -16.86 -3.38 -34.12
CA GLN A 274 -17.67 -3.52 -35.34
C GLN A 274 -16.80 -3.31 -36.55
N PHE A 275 -16.59 -4.34 -37.39
CA PHE A 275 -15.73 -4.27 -38.56
C PHE A 275 -16.50 -4.08 -39.87
N ASP A 276 -17.78 -4.45 -39.91
CA ASP A 276 -18.66 -4.30 -41.06
C ASP A 276 -19.81 -3.35 -40.72
N TRP A 277 -19.76 -2.12 -41.22
CA TRP A 277 -20.75 -1.10 -40.94
C TRP A 277 -22.18 -1.43 -41.46
N ARG A 278 -22.29 -2.33 -42.46
CA ARG A 278 -23.58 -2.80 -43.00
C ARG A 278 -24.25 -3.79 -42.04
N ASN A 279 -23.46 -4.42 -41.21
CA ASN A 279 -23.91 -5.42 -40.27
C ASN A 279 -23.35 -5.08 -38.86
N PRO A 280 -23.95 -4.08 -38.18
CA PRO A 280 -23.40 -3.48 -36.97
C PRO A 280 -23.28 -4.40 -35.77
N ASP A 281 -24.04 -5.49 -35.75
CA ASP A 281 -23.96 -6.49 -34.69
C ASP A 281 -22.89 -7.55 -34.93
N MET A 282 -22.28 -7.55 -36.14
CA MET A 282 -21.14 -8.40 -36.47
C MET A 282 -19.89 -7.78 -35.84
N ARG A 283 -19.53 -8.27 -34.65
CA ARG A 283 -18.41 -7.73 -33.87
C ARG A 283 -17.28 -8.74 -33.82
N ILE A 284 -16.07 -8.27 -34.00
CA ILE A 284 -14.86 -9.09 -33.79
C ILE A 284 -14.77 -9.41 -32.29
N PRO A 285 -14.55 -10.68 -31.94
CA PRO A 285 -14.36 -11.05 -30.54
C PRO A 285 -13.07 -10.44 -29.99
N HIS A 286 -13.14 -9.82 -28.81
CA HIS A 286 -11.96 -9.39 -28.07
C HIS A 286 -11.37 -10.56 -27.27
N GLY A 287 -10.18 -11.00 -27.63
CA GLY A 287 -9.53 -12.15 -27.02
C GLY A 287 -8.12 -12.34 -27.55
N ASN A 288 -7.69 -13.58 -27.75
CA ASN A 288 -6.40 -13.86 -28.36
C ASN A 288 -6.47 -13.77 -29.88
N VAL A 289 -5.29 -13.72 -30.52
CA VAL A 289 -5.14 -13.60 -31.98
C VAL A 289 -5.82 -14.75 -32.72
N ASP A 290 -5.73 -15.98 -32.21
CA ASP A 290 -6.30 -17.15 -32.86
C ASP A 290 -7.84 -17.11 -32.88
N LEU A 291 -8.45 -16.59 -31.83
CA LEU A 291 -9.89 -16.38 -31.78
C LEU A 291 -10.35 -15.40 -32.88
N VAL A 292 -9.64 -14.29 -33.03
CA VAL A 292 -9.92 -13.29 -34.08
C VAL A 292 -9.74 -13.90 -35.47
N ARG A 293 -8.64 -14.62 -35.72
CA ARG A 293 -8.39 -15.29 -37.00
C ARG A 293 -9.44 -16.35 -37.32
N THR A 294 -9.86 -17.12 -36.30
CA THR A 294 -10.92 -18.13 -36.46
C THR A 294 -12.22 -17.45 -36.87
N PHE A 295 -12.57 -16.35 -36.21
CA PHE A 295 -13.75 -15.56 -36.58
C PHE A 295 -13.67 -15.07 -38.03
N LEU A 296 -12.53 -14.49 -38.47
CA LEU A 296 -12.35 -13.98 -39.83
C LEU A 296 -12.41 -15.10 -40.88
N ARG A 297 -11.87 -16.27 -40.57
CA ARG A 297 -11.91 -17.45 -41.48
C ARG A 297 -13.29 -18.06 -41.56
N SER A 298 -14.11 -17.93 -40.51
CA SER A 298 -15.47 -18.47 -40.48
C SER A 298 -16.55 -17.42 -40.87
N LEU A 299 -16.18 -16.30 -41.47
CA LEU A 299 -17.12 -15.23 -41.86
C LEU A 299 -18.35 -15.71 -42.62
N PRO A 300 -18.27 -16.65 -43.58
CA PRO A 300 -19.48 -17.16 -44.22
C PRO A 300 -20.49 -17.77 -43.24
N ALA A 301 -20.01 -18.55 -42.29
CA ALA A 301 -20.85 -19.11 -41.24
C ALA A 301 -21.40 -18.03 -40.29
N GLN A 302 -20.55 -17.07 -39.90
CA GLN A 302 -20.96 -15.93 -39.06
C GLN A 302 -22.05 -15.09 -39.72
N TYR A 303 -21.95 -14.82 -41.04
CA TYR A 303 -23.02 -14.12 -41.78
C TYR A 303 -24.30 -14.96 -41.92
N ALA A 304 -24.16 -16.26 -42.06
CA ALA A 304 -25.33 -17.15 -42.08
C ALA A 304 -26.10 -17.11 -40.75
N ASP A 305 -25.38 -17.22 -39.63
CA ASP A 305 -25.98 -17.10 -38.30
C ASP A 305 -26.55 -15.71 -38.03
N TYR A 306 -25.87 -14.67 -38.45
CA TYR A 306 -26.34 -13.31 -38.36
C TYR A 306 -27.64 -13.10 -39.16
N ALA A 307 -27.71 -13.64 -40.39
CA ALA A 307 -28.89 -13.58 -41.21
C ALA A 307 -30.10 -14.21 -40.51
N ARG A 308 -29.92 -15.41 -39.94
CA ARG A 308 -30.97 -16.12 -39.22
C ARG A 308 -31.39 -15.42 -37.93
N LEU A 309 -30.42 -15.16 -37.05
CA LEU A 309 -30.67 -14.79 -35.67
C LEU A 309 -30.98 -13.29 -35.49
N LYS A 310 -30.41 -12.44 -36.35
CA LYS A 310 -30.53 -11.00 -36.22
C LYS A 310 -31.39 -10.31 -37.31
N LYS A 311 -31.32 -10.81 -38.53
CA LYS A 311 -32.09 -10.26 -39.64
C LYS A 311 -33.40 -10.99 -39.89
N GLY A 312 -33.58 -12.19 -39.33
CA GLY A 312 -34.80 -13.00 -39.58
C GLY A 312 -34.94 -13.46 -41.04
N ILE A 313 -33.83 -13.58 -41.77
CA ILE A 313 -33.80 -14.00 -43.18
C ILE A 313 -34.17 -15.50 -43.27
N SER A 314 -35.05 -15.84 -44.20
CA SER A 314 -35.44 -17.25 -44.36
C SER A 314 -34.29 -18.15 -44.81
N GLU A 315 -34.29 -19.42 -44.42
CA GLU A 315 -33.25 -20.40 -44.77
C GLU A 315 -32.96 -20.47 -46.28
N ARG A 316 -33.97 -20.24 -47.10
CA ARG A 316 -33.87 -20.26 -48.56
C ARG A 316 -33.03 -19.07 -49.07
N GLU A 317 -33.07 -17.92 -48.39
CA GLU A 317 -32.41 -16.68 -48.78
C GLU A 317 -31.06 -16.48 -48.15
N VAL A 318 -30.74 -17.23 -47.06
CA VAL A 318 -29.47 -17.13 -46.35
C VAL A 318 -28.24 -17.27 -47.29
N PRO A 319 -28.18 -18.26 -48.23
CA PRO A 319 -27.03 -18.38 -49.09
C PRO A 319 -26.82 -17.12 -49.97
N GLY A 320 -27.88 -16.53 -50.50
CA GLY A 320 -27.81 -15.28 -51.30
C GLY A 320 -27.30 -14.10 -50.44
N PHE A 321 -27.77 -13.96 -49.24
CA PHE A 321 -27.30 -12.91 -48.31
C PHE A 321 -25.81 -13.11 -48.02
N VAL A 322 -25.35 -14.32 -47.67
CA VAL A 322 -23.95 -14.60 -47.36
C VAL A 322 -23.07 -14.29 -48.57
N ALA A 323 -23.44 -14.76 -49.78
CA ALA A 323 -22.69 -14.47 -51.00
C ALA A 323 -22.56 -12.96 -51.28
N GLN A 324 -23.61 -12.21 -51.02
CA GLN A 324 -23.59 -10.75 -51.17
C GLN A 324 -22.62 -10.10 -50.18
N GLN A 325 -22.67 -10.46 -48.87
CA GLN A 325 -21.77 -9.89 -47.87
C GLN A 325 -20.29 -10.24 -48.18
N ILE A 326 -19.99 -11.48 -48.51
CA ILE A 326 -18.63 -11.90 -48.86
C ILE A 326 -18.13 -11.18 -50.11
N LYS A 327 -19.00 -10.99 -51.14
CA LYS A 327 -18.64 -10.19 -52.32
C LYS A 327 -18.28 -8.74 -51.91
N GLN A 328 -19.12 -8.08 -51.10
CA GLN A 328 -18.85 -6.72 -50.64
C GLN A 328 -17.54 -6.61 -49.85
N LEU A 329 -17.21 -7.57 -48.99
CA LEU A 329 -15.92 -7.61 -48.31
C LEU A 329 -14.76 -7.80 -49.27
N ARG A 330 -14.91 -8.65 -50.26
CA ARG A 330 -13.89 -8.88 -51.29
C ARG A 330 -13.67 -7.64 -52.17
N ASP A 331 -14.74 -6.92 -52.51
CA ASP A 331 -14.65 -5.66 -53.27
C ASP A 331 -13.91 -4.57 -52.43
N GLN A 332 -14.01 -4.64 -51.12
CA GLN A 332 -13.35 -3.68 -50.21
C GLN A 332 -11.89 -4.05 -49.90
N PHE A 333 -11.60 -5.33 -49.68
CA PHE A 333 -10.31 -5.79 -49.16
C PHE A 333 -9.54 -6.68 -50.16
N HIS A 334 -10.09 -7.02 -51.34
CA HIS A 334 -9.55 -7.79 -52.43
C HIS A 334 -9.14 -9.23 -52.05
N SER A 335 -8.59 -9.46 -50.85
CA SER A 335 -8.22 -10.77 -50.34
C SER A 335 -8.48 -10.93 -48.83
N GLY A 336 -8.47 -12.18 -48.35
CA GLY A 336 -8.59 -12.48 -46.91
C GLY A 336 -7.36 -11.99 -46.12
N ASP A 337 -6.19 -11.98 -46.74
CA ASP A 337 -4.96 -11.48 -46.09
C ASP A 337 -4.98 -9.96 -45.95
N GLU A 338 -5.55 -9.25 -46.88
CA GLU A 338 -5.73 -7.79 -46.76
C GLU A 338 -6.75 -7.45 -45.68
N LEU A 339 -7.86 -8.21 -45.58
CA LEU A 339 -8.80 -8.07 -44.47
C LEU A 339 -8.13 -8.36 -43.12
N GLU A 340 -7.41 -9.46 -43.00
CA GLU A 340 -6.66 -9.80 -41.78
C GLU A 340 -5.66 -8.68 -41.43
N ARG A 341 -4.93 -8.17 -42.40
CA ARG A 341 -3.99 -7.05 -42.23
C ARG A 341 -4.72 -5.77 -41.77
N ALA A 342 -5.84 -5.43 -42.35
CA ALA A 342 -6.66 -4.28 -41.93
C ALA A 342 -7.15 -4.43 -40.48
N VAL A 343 -7.60 -5.61 -40.12
CA VAL A 343 -8.08 -5.89 -38.74
C VAL A 343 -6.94 -5.76 -37.72
N PHE A 344 -5.77 -6.27 -37.98
CA PHE A 344 -4.70 -6.25 -36.99
C PHE A 344 -3.86 -4.98 -37.00
N PHE A 345 -3.58 -4.36 -38.13
CA PHE A 345 -2.53 -3.35 -38.26
C PHE A 345 -3.03 -1.92 -38.52
N THR A 346 -4.32 -1.69 -38.72
CA THR A 346 -4.83 -0.33 -38.86
C THR A 346 -4.69 0.42 -37.53
N LYS A 347 -4.06 1.61 -37.58
CA LYS A 347 -3.73 2.44 -36.41
C LYS A 347 -4.60 3.68 -36.28
N ASP A 348 -5.24 4.12 -37.36
CA ASP A 348 -6.01 5.35 -37.39
C ASP A 348 -7.49 5.08 -37.67
N PRO A 349 -8.31 5.19 -36.63
CA PRO A 349 -9.75 5.08 -36.78
C PRO A 349 -10.41 6.29 -37.41
N TYR A 350 -9.75 7.41 -37.41
CA TYR A 350 -10.36 8.71 -37.66
C TYR A 350 -10.00 9.34 -38.99
N LYS A 351 -9.50 8.57 -39.94
CA LYS A 351 -9.61 9.06 -41.33
C LYS A 351 -11.11 9.19 -41.58
N PRO A 352 -11.63 10.41 -41.62
CA PRO A 352 -13.08 10.59 -41.86
C PRO A 352 -13.35 9.94 -43.21
N GLN A 353 -14.07 8.84 -43.20
CA GLN A 353 -14.88 8.54 -44.38
C GLN A 353 -15.90 9.67 -44.41
N GLN A 354 -15.69 10.62 -45.30
CA GLN A 354 -16.40 11.88 -45.41
C GLN A 354 -17.93 11.79 -45.58
N THR A 355 -18.47 10.58 -45.47
CA THR A 355 -19.87 10.26 -45.75
C THR A 355 -20.65 9.65 -44.60
N MET A 356 -20.03 9.43 -43.42
CA MET A 356 -20.74 8.76 -42.31
C MET A 356 -20.89 9.69 -41.10
N GLY A 357 -22.11 9.97 -40.70
CA GLY A 357 -22.44 10.82 -39.55
C GLY A 357 -21.90 10.32 -38.21
N ALA A 358 -22.23 11.01 -37.13
CA ALA A 358 -21.72 10.80 -35.76
C ALA A 358 -21.82 9.34 -35.23
N ALA A 359 -22.70 8.52 -35.80
CA ALA A 359 -22.84 7.09 -35.50
C ALA A 359 -21.64 6.24 -35.91
N ALA A 360 -20.75 6.74 -36.80
CA ALA A 360 -19.58 6.01 -37.29
C ALA A 360 -18.37 6.03 -36.31
N ARG A 361 -18.44 6.82 -35.23
CA ARG A 361 -17.31 7.05 -34.32
C ARG A 361 -16.95 5.86 -33.44
N GLY A 362 -17.75 4.82 -33.39
CA GLY A 362 -17.48 3.64 -32.59
C GLY A 362 -16.95 2.43 -33.38
N ASN A 363 -16.76 2.55 -34.68
CA ASN A 363 -16.38 1.43 -35.52
C ASN A 363 -14.97 0.94 -35.20
N PHE A 364 -14.84 -0.38 -35.14
CA PHE A 364 -13.52 -1.00 -35.01
C PHE A 364 -12.68 -0.76 -36.27
N ILE A 365 -11.45 -0.36 -36.09
CA ILE A 365 -10.58 0.03 -37.18
C ILE A 365 -9.26 -0.74 -37.20
N GLY A 366 -8.89 -1.37 -36.12
CA GLY A 366 -7.73 -2.25 -36.05
C GLY A 366 -7.20 -2.45 -34.64
N CYS A 367 -6.65 -3.63 -34.39
CA CYS A 367 -6.06 -3.95 -33.08
C CYS A 367 -4.91 -2.98 -32.75
N ALA A 368 -4.13 -2.58 -33.76
CA ALA A 368 -2.99 -1.68 -33.60
C ALA A 368 -3.38 -0.24 -33.19
N PHE A 369 -4.64 0.08 -33.14
CA PHE A 369 -5.10 1.35 -32.57
C PHE A 369 -4.88 1.42 -31.06
N CYS A 370 -5.19 0.32 -30.35
CA CYS A 370 -5.03 0.22 -28.91
C CYS A 370 -3.78 -0.58 -28.50
N HIS A 371 -3.39 -1.58 -29.28
CA HIS A 371 -2.34 -2.52 -28.93
C HIS A 371 -1.06 -2.33 -29.77
N GLU A 372 0.07 -2.75 -29.20
CA GLU A 372 1.28 -2.96 -29.99
C GLU A 372 1.16 -4.28 -30.74
N VAL A 373 1.07 -4.19 -32.08
CA VAL A 373 0.95 -5.35 -32.99
C VAL A 373 2.19 -5.45 -33.85
N LYS A 374 2.82 -6.62 -33.85
CA LYS A 374 4.03 -6.94 -34.64
C LYS A 374 3.71 -7.98 -35.69
N ALA A 375 4.17 -7.73 -36.92
CA ALA A 375 4.14 -8.73 -37.97
C ALA A 375 5.20 -9.80 -37.67
N VAL A 376 4.80 -11.06 -37.82
CA VAL A 376 5.71 -12.22 -37.72
C VAL A 376 5.72 -12.93 -39.06
N ALA A 377 6.91 -13.17 -39.60
CA ALA A 377 7.05 -13.85 -40.91
C ALA A 377 6.41 -15.25 -40.84
N ASN A 378 5.54 -15.53 -41.81
CA ASN A 378 4.84 -16.82 -41.95
C ASN A 378 4.06 -17.30 -40.72
N ALA A 379 3.69 -16.38 -39.79
CA ALA A 379 2.94 -16.70 -38.59
C ALA A 379 1.83 -15.67 -38.33
N ALA A 380 1.01 -15.95 -37.32
CA ALA A 380 0.01 -15.02 -36.84
C ALA A 380 0.67 -13.75 -36.30
N PRO A 381 0.01 -12.56 -36.38
CA PRO A 381 0.49 -11.35 -35.77
C PRO A 381 0.70 -11.54 -34.25
N ALA A 382 1.77 -10.98 -33.72
CA ALA A 382 2.00 -10.96 -32.29
C ALA A 382 1.45 -9.66 -31.68
N ILE A 383 0.59 -9.80 -30.68
CA ILE A 383 0.06 -8.67 -29.90
C ILE A 383 0.76 -8.68 -28.53
N THR A 384 1.47 -7.60 -28.21
CA THR A 384 2.07 -7.44 -26.89
C THR A 384 0.95 -7.32 -25.85
N LYS A 385 0.98 -8.22 -24.84
CA LYS A 385 -0.03 -8.22 -23.79
C LYS A 385 0.10 -6.94 -22.95
N PRO A 386 -1.00 -6.21 -22.72
CA PRO A 386 -0.97 -5.04 -21.84
C PRO A 386 -0.60 -5.39 -20.40
N ILE A 387 0.10 -4.45 -19.78
CA ILE A 387 0.59 -4.54 -18.39
C ILE A 387 -0.11 -3.46 -17.59
N LEU A 388 -1.35 -3.70 -17.18
CA LEU A 388 -2.08 -2.74 -16.37
C LEU A 388 -1.62 -2.81 -14.91
N VAL A 389 -0.79 -1.85 -14.51
CA VAL A 389 -0.34 -1.72 -13.12
C VAL A 389 -1.52 -1.23 -12.29
N ASP A 390 -2.01 -2.06 -11.39
CA ASP A 390 -3.16 -1.75 -10.53
C ASP A 390 -2.77 -1.13 -9.19
N ARG A 391 -1.47 -1.17 -8.83
CA ARG A 391 -0.97 -0.66 -7.55
C ARG A 391 0.42 -0.04 -7.68
N TRP A 392 0.44 1.27 -7.73
CA TRP A 392 1.67 2.05 -7.84
C TRP A 392 2.40 2.25 -6.52
N MET A 393 1.65 2.27 -5.41
CA MET A 393 2.18 2.41 -4.05
C MET A 393 1.70 1.25 -3.17
N PRO A 394 2.25 0.07 -3.36
CA PRO A 394 1.74 -1.16 -2.75
C PRO A 394 1.84 -1.20 -1.22
N ARG A 395 2.76 -0.42 -0.66
CA ARG A 395 2.96 -0.31 0.79
C ARG A 395 2.26 0.89 1.41
N ALA A 396 1.60 1.71 0.58
CA ALA A 396 0.81 2.81 1.07
C ALA A 396 -0.55 2.33 1.55
N ASN A 397 -0.91 2.74 2.74
CA ASN A 397 -2.25 2.54 3.28
C ASN A 397 -3.13 3.72 2.89
N PHE A 398 -3.50 3.79 1.61
CA PHE A 398 -4.40 4.82 1.11
C PHE A 398 -5.81 4.26 0.95
N ASN A 399 -6.82 5.08 1.28
CA ASN A 399 -8.23 4.71 1.13
C ASN A 399 -8.99 5.81 0.39
N HIS A 400 -9.33 5.57 -0.88
CA HIS A 400 -10.01 6.54 -1.72
C HIS A 400 -11.40 6.92 -1.19
N ALA A 401 -12.15 5.99 -0.57
CA ALA A 401 -13.46 6.31 -0.01
C ALA A 401 -13.39 7.38 1.08
N LYS A 402 -12.28 7.46 1.82
CA LYS A 402 -12.06 8.50 2.84
C LYS A 402 -11.62 9.84 2.27
N HIS A 403 -11.27 9.88 0.97
CA HIS A 403 -10.80 11.08 0.28
C HIS A 403 -11.79 11.60 -0.77
N GLN A 404 -13.04 11.15 -0.71
CA GLN A 404 -14.09 11.65 -1.61
C GLN A 404 -14.65 13.02 -1.21
N VAL A 405 -14.42 13.42 0.03
CA VAL A 405 -14.94 14.68 0.59
C VAL A 405 -13.81 15.43 1.28
N ASP A 406 -13.72 16.71 1.02
CA ASP A 406 -12.82 17.62 1.74
C ASP A 406 -13.27 17.71 3.21
N PRO A 407 -12.43 17.38 4.17
CA PRO A 407 -12.83 17.33 5.58
C PRO A 407 -13.15 18.73 6.15
N THR A 408 -12.63 19.79 5.55
CA THR A 408 -12.84 21.17 6.01
C THR A 408 -14.08 21.79 5.40
N THR A 409 -14.26 21.64 4.10
CA THR A 409 -15.36 22.29 3.36
C THR A 409 -16.57 21.39 3.21
N GLN A 410 -16.46 20.09 3.49
CA GLN A 410 -17.49 19.06 3.29
C GLN A 410 -17.98 18.97 1.84
N LYS A 411 -17.21 19.48 0.88
CA LYS A 411 -17.49 19.39 -0.54
C LYS A 411 -16.81 18.15 -1.16
N PRO A 412 -17.37 17.57 -2.22
CA PRO A 412 -16.71 16.52 -2.97
C PRO A 412 -15.31 16.96 -3.43
N LEU A 413 -14.32 16.10 -3.22
CA LEU A 413 -12.97 16.30 -3.76
C LEU A 413 -12.93 15.85 -5.22
N ASP A 414 -12.50 16.75 -6.09
CA ASP A 414 -12.27 16.42 -7.50
C ASP A 414 -11.03 15.53 -7.62
N CYS A 415 -11.13 14.48 -8.41
CA CYS A 415 -10.02 13.56 -8.67
C CYS A 415 -8.78 14.29 -9.24
N ASN A 416 -8.99 15.36 -10.01
CA ASN A 416 -7.92 16.17 -10.60
C ASN A 416 -7.06 16.96 -9.60
N ILE A 417 -7.51 17.10 -8.35
CA ILE A 417 -6.68 17.69 -7.28
C ILE A 417 -5.44 16.83 -7.04
N CYS A 418 -5.58 15.51 -7.17
CA CYS A 418 -4.50 14.56 -6.95
C CYS A 418 -3.97 13.95 -8.26
N HIS A 419 -4.82 13.70 -9.24
CA HIS A 419 -4.51 13.04 -10.50
C HIS A 419 -4.73 13.97 -11.69
N GLN A 420 -3.68 14.39 -12.37
CA GLN A 420 -3.80 15.32 -13.52
C GLN A 420 -4.14 14.57 -14.81
N ALA A 421 -5.17 13.73 -14.76
CA ALA A 421 -5.56 12.85 -15.87
C ALA A 421 -6.05 13.63 -17.10
N ALA A 422 -6.75 14.74 -16.92
CA ALA A 422 -7.25 15.56 -18.01
C ALA A 422 -6.15 16.11 -18.94
N GLN A 423 -4.92 16.14 -18.52
CA GLN A 423 -3.78 16.61 -19.31
C GLN A 423 -2.95 15.47 -19.91
N SER A 424 -3.17 14.23 -19.49
CA SER A 424 -2.40 13.06 -19.94
C SER A 424 -2.81 12.65 -21.35
N ARG A 425 -1.84 12.50 -22.22
CA ARG A 425 -1.99 12.07 -23.61
C ARG A 425 -1.48 10.68 -23.88
N GLU A 426 -0.67 10.14 -22.98
CA GLU A 426 0.02 8.86 -23.17
C GLU A 426 -0.23 7.95 -21.95
N THR A 427 -0.33 6.65 -22.20
CA THR A 427 -0.42 5.65 -21.13
C THR A 427 0.84 5.66 -20.26
N ALA A 428 1.98 5.99 -20.82
CA ALA A 428 3.24 6.07 -20.10
C ALA A 428 3.30 7.17 -19.00
N ASP A 429 2.30 8.04 -18.95
CA ASP A 429 2.20 9.07 -17.91
C ASP A 429 1.77 8.47 -16.57
N VAL A 430 2.62 8.55 -15.57
CA VAL A 430 2.30 8.11 -14.21
C VAL A 430 1.53 9.20 -13.47
N LEU A 431 0.23 9.05 -13.36
CA LEU A 431 -0.71 10.05 -12.82
C LEU A 431 -0.84 10.02 -11.29
N MET A 432 0.16 9.50 -10.58
CA MET A 432 0.17 9.47 -9.13
C MET A 432 0.43 10.87 -8.55
N PRO A 433 -0.20 11.23 -7.42
CA PRO A 433 0.01 12.53 -6.79
C PRO A 433 1.44 12.69 -6.25
N ALA A 434 1.91 13.93 -6.17
CA ALA A 434 3.13 14.29 -5.46
C ALA A 434 2.87 14.39 -3.95
N LYS A 435 3.94 14.32 -3.15
CA LYS A 435 3.86 14.50 -1.69
C LYS A 435 3.13 15.81 -1.31
N ALA A 436 3.35 16.87 -2.05
CA ALA A 436 2.75 18.18 -1.78
C ALA A 436 1.20 18.11 -1.74
N ASN A 437 0.58 17.30 -2.60
CA ASN A 437 -0.87 17.12 -2.59
C ASN A 437 -1.38 16.55 -1.25
N CYS A 438 -0.61 15.66 -0.64
CA CYS A 438 -0.98 15.04 0.64
C CYS A 438 -0.72 16.00 1.82
N VAL A 439 0.40 16.74 1.78
CA VAL A 439 0.82 17.68 2.84
C VAL A 439 -0.16 18.83 3.01
N MET A 440 -0.88 19.24 1.98
CA MET A 440 -1.92 20.27 2.08
C MET A 440 -2.91 20.00 3.22
N CYS A 441 -3.26 18.73 3.42
CA CYS A 441 -4.19 18.31 4.47
C CYS A 441 -3.44 17.61 5.63
N HIS A 442 -2.51 16.70 5.33
CA HIS A 442 -1.76 15.91 6.31
C HIS A 442 -0.55 16.66 6.85
N SER A 443 -0.82 17.72 7.58
CA SER A 443 0.17 18.58 8.24
C SER A 443 -0.48 19.30 9.42
N PRO A 444 0.29 19.92 10.33
CA PRO A 444 -0.26 20.75 11.39
C PRO A 444 -1.15 21.89 10.87
N GLN A 445 -0.82 22.45 9.73
CA GLN A 445 -1.59 23.52 9.07
C GLN A 445 -2.91 22.99 8.50
N GLY A 446 -2.87 21.82 7.88
CA GLY A 446 -4.05 21.13 7.32
C GLY A 446 -4.91 20.43 8.36
N LYS A 447 -4.43 20.28 9.61
CA LYS A 447 -5.13 19.71 10.78
C LYS A 447 -5.60 18.26 10.62
N ILE A 448 -5.12 17.54 9.63
CA ILE A 448 -5.41 16.13 9.43
C ILE A 448 -4.24 15.30 9.97
N VAL A 449 -4.57 14.14 10.55
CA VAL A 449 -3.59 13.19 11.10
C VAL A 449 -2.53 12.86 10.06
N ALA A 450 -1.26 13.03 10.44
CA ALA A 450 -0.10 12.82 9.58
C ALA A 450 0.92 11.84 10.20
N GLU A 451 0.44 10.91 11.04
CA GLU A 451 1.27 9.87 11.63
C GLU A 451 1.80 8.92 10.54
N CYS A 452 3.03 8.44 10.70
CA CYS A 452 3.68 7.56 9.72
C CYS A 452 2.82 6.36 9.33
N ILE A 453 2.16 5.75 10.32
CA ILE A 453 1.28 4.58 10.13
C ILE A 453 -0.04 4.91 9.40
N THR A 454 -0.39 6.17 9.25
CA THR A 454 -1.57 6.58 8.47
C THR A 454 -1.40 6.21 7.00
N CYS A 455 -0.18 6.31 6.51
CA CYS A 455 0.16 6.06 5.11
C CYS A 455 1.03 4.81 4.91
N HIS A 456 1.86 4.43 5.88
CA HIS A 456 2.78 3.32 5.74
C HIS A 456 2.25 2.03 6.37
N ILE A 457 2.38 0.93 5.65
CA ILE A 457 2.19 -0.42 6.17
C ILE A 457 3.58 -0.92 6.57
N TYR A 458 3.77 -1.06 7.86
CA TYR A 458 5.07 -1.42 8.41
C TYR A 458 5.36 -2.93 8.33
N HIS A 459 4.43 -3.73 8.82
CA HIS A 459 4.50 -5.18 8.64
C HIS A 459 3.96 -5.54 7.27
N ALA A 460 4.72 -6.35 6.52
CA ALA A 460 4.17 -6.95 5.32
C ALA A 460 2.87 -7.70 5.71
N PRO A 461 1.75 -7.45 5.02
CA PRO A 461 0.57 -8.24 5.24
C PRO A 461 0.96 -9.70 5.01
N ILE A 462 0.56 -10.56 5.92
CA ILE A 462 0.59 -11.98 5.68
C ILE A 462 -0.23 -12.14 4.41
N ALA A 463 0.40 -12.64 3.35
CA ALA A 463 -0.37 -13.12 2.22
C ALA A 463 -1.41 -14.03 2.83
N ALA A 464 -2.67 -13.60 2.83
CA ALA A 464 -3.74 -14.52 3.06
C ALA A 464 -3.44 -15.63 2.04
N GLN A 465 -3.01 -16.77 2.51
CA GLN A 465 -3.08 -17.98 1.75
C GLN A 465 -4.59 -18.20 1.55
N THR A 466 -5.17 -17.43 0.65
CA THR A 466 -6.23 -17.94 -0.16
C THR A 466 -5.57 -19.05 -0.97
N THR A 467 -5.41 -20.18 -0.34
CA THR A 467 -5.66 -21.43 -1.02
C THR A 467 -7.09 -21.32 -1.52
N VAL A 468 -7.31 -20.60 -2.60
CA VAL A 468 -8.24 -21.03 -3.59
C VAL A 468 -7.58 -22.32 -4.05
N ALA A 469 -7.98 -23.42 -3.42
CA ALA A 469 -7.83 -24.72 -4.00
C ALA A 469 -8.44 -24.56 -5.38
N GLY A 470 -7.59 -24.37 -6.37
CA GLY A 470 -8.00 -24.35 -7.75
C GLY A 470 -8.54 -25.75 -7.99
N VAL A 471 -9.86 -25.87 -7.94
CA VAL A 471 -10.52 -27.09 -8.42
C VAL A 471 -10.05 -27.23 -9.85
N SER A 472 -9.18 -28.19 -10.11
CA SER A 472 -8.69 -28.41 -11.45
C SER A 472 -9.89 -28.76 -12.33
N LEU A 473 -9.87 -28.35 -13.59
CA LEU A 473 -10.93 -28.70 -14.53
C LEU A 473 -11.20 -30.21 -14.52
N LYS A 474 -10.16 -31.02 -14.26
CA LYS A 474 -10.19 -32.45 -14.12
C LYS A 474 -10.96 -32.91 -12.88
N GLU A 475 -10.81 -32.27 -11.73
CA GLU A 475 -11.57 -32.53 -10.50
C GLU A 475 -13.03 -32.11 -10.65
N MET A 476 -13.29 -30.99 -11.34
CA MET A 476 -14.65 -30.53 -11.63
C MET A 476 -15.41 -31.50 -12.58
N LEU A 477 -14.72 -32.05 -13.58
CA LEU A 477 -15.32 -32.98 -14.56
C LEU A 477 -15.46 -34.39 -14.03
N LEU A 478 -14.65 -34.83 -13.08
CA LEU A 478 -14.67 -36.18 -12.53
C LEU A 478 -15.51 -36.32 -11.24
N GLY A 479 -16.09 -35.25 -10.74
CA GLY A 479 -16.95 -35.25 -9.55
C GLY A 479 -16.29 -35.80 -8.27
N GLN A 480 -14.96 -35.81 -8.23
CA GLN A 480 -14.20 -36.20 -7.05
C GLN A 480 -13.98 -34.97 -6.15
N ARG A 481 -14.67 -34.99 -5.02
CA ARG A 481 -14.36 -34.10 -3.87
C ARG A 481 -13.29 -34.72 -3.01
#